data_235ad63a1084631a190deab820f7eb1c
#
_entry.id   235ad63a1084631a190deab820f7eb1c
#
_cell.length_a   1.000
_cell.length_b   1.000
_cell.length_c   1.000
_cell.angle_alpha   90.00
_cell.angle_beta   90.00
_cell.angle_gamma   90.00
#
_symmetry.space_group_name_H-M   'P 1'
#
loop_
_entity.id
_entity.type
_entity.pdbx_description
1 polymer ?
#
loop_
_entity_poly.entity_id
_entity_poly.type
_entity_poly.pdbx_seq_one_letter_code
_entity_poly.pdbx_strand_id
1 'polypeptide(L)'
;ILSNCHVTGEKSATCYVTLENGYTYEGRVLWCDTDLDLSITKIDATNLTYATIGNSSSLKSGESVYAIGNPIGYEFRRTITSGIISALNRTIKIEENDSVSYMTDLIQTDASINPGNSGGPLINPAGEVIGVNTVKITTAEGIGFAVPINVVKPVIEKFVTENKFDEAYLGIYAYDKDVIPYLSTTSNFTSGIYIAHINKNS
;
A
#
# COMPACT_ATOMS: atom_id res chain seq x y z
N ILE A 1 -1.14 0.53 13.70
CA ILE A 1 -1.75 -0.37 12.69
C ILE A 1 -1.47 0.20 11.32
N LEU A 2 -1.00 -0.62 10.41
CA LEU A 2 -0.80 -0.28 8.99
C LEU A 2 -2.03 -0.69 8.19
N SER A 3 -2.49 0.17 7.29
CA SER A 3 -3.62 -0.07 6.37
C SER A 3 -3.53 0.85 5.14
N ASN A 4 -4.59 0.90 4.32
CA ASN A 4 -4.72 1.89 3.25
C ASN A 4 -5.40 3.18 3.74
N CYS A 5 -5.09 4.30 3.08
CA CYS A 5 -5.78 5.59 3.30
C CYS A 5 -7.27 5.49 3.00
N HIS A 6 -7.65 4.91 1.86
CA HIS A 6 -9.07 4.79 1.48
C HIS A 6 -9.88 3.91 2.44
N VAL A 7 -9.22 3.08 3.28
CA VAL A 7 -9.88 2.26 4.32
C VAL A 7 -10.05 3.01 5.62
N THR A 8 -9.02 3.74 6.07
CA THR A 8 -9.00 4.38 7.40
C THR A 8 -9.42 5.83 7.39
N GLY A 9 -9.40 6.47 6.23
CA GLY A 9 -9.56 7.91 6.07
C GLY A 9 -8.24 8.67 6.17
N GLU A 10 -8.32 9.99 5.98
CA GLU A 10 -7.19 10.90 5.96
C GLU A 10 -6.57 11.11 7.35
N LYS A 11 -5.44 11.80 7.39
CA LYS A 11 -4.75 12.17 8.63
C LYS A 11 -5.71 12.89 9.60
N SER A 12 -5.70 12.46 10.85
CA SER A 12 -6.58 12.88 11.94
C SER A 12 -8.01 12.32 11.90
N ALA A 13 -8.37 11.52 10.89
CA ALA A 13 -9.64 10.81 10.89
C ALA A 13 -9.72 9.82 12.06
N THR A 14 -10.95 9.58 12.50
CA THR A 14 -11.27 8.52 13.48
C THR A 14 -11.78 7.30 12.71
N CYS A 15 -11.25 6.14 13.05
CA CYS A 15 -11.73 4.86 12.56
C CYS A 15 -11.92 3.88 13.73
N TYR A 16 -12.55 2.76 13.46
CA TYR A 16 -12.79 1.73 14.49
C TYR A 16 -12.04 0.46 14.14
N VAL A 17 -11.29 -0.06 15.11
CA VAL A 17 -10.47 -1.26 14.97
C VAL A 17 -10.99 -2.35 15.86
N THR A 18 -11.53 -3.41 15.28
CA THR A 18 -11.98 -4.59 16.03
C THR A 18 -10.86 -5.64 16.04
N LEU A 19 -10.40 -5.99 17.24
CA LEU A 19 -9.38 -7.00 17.43
C LEU A 19 -9.96 -8.42 17.42
N GLU A 20 -9.09 -9.43 17.44
CA GLU A 20 -9.44 -10.84 17.42
C GLU A 20 -10.37 -11.25 18.58
N ASN A 21 -10.15 -10.67 19.74
CA ASN A 21 -10.95 -10.90 20.95
C ASN A 21 -12.36 -10.28 20.90
N GLY A 22 -12.72 -9.60 19.78
CA GLY A 22 -14.00 -8.94 19.58
C GLY A 22 -14.10 -7.52 20.17
N TYR A 23 -13.07 -7.03 20.87
CA TYR A 23 -13.08 -5.65 21.37
C TYR A 23 -12.82 -4.67 20.23
N THR A 24 -13.61 -3.61 20.18
CA THR A 24 -13.46 -2.51 19.22
C THR A 24 -12.85 -1.31 19.92
N TYR A 25 -11.80 -0.78 19.32
CA TYR A 25 -11.08 0.41 19.78
C TYR A 25 -11.31 1.55 18.80
N GLU A 26 -11.43 2.75 19.33
CA GLU A 26 -11.34 3.96 18.55
C GLU A 26 -9.87 4.15 18.14
N GLY A 27 -9.65 4.30 16.85
CA GLY A 27 -8.34 4.54 16.26
C GLY A 27 -8.25 5.93 15.67
N ARG A 28 -7.09 6.55 15.79
CA ARG A 28 -6.78 7.83 15.17
C ARG A 28 -5.73 7.64 14.09
N VAL A 29 -6.00 8.11 12.89
CA VAL A 29 -5.06 8.10 11.77
C VAL A 29 -3.96 9.15 12.03
N LEU A 30 -2.74 8.68 12.25
CA LEU A 30 -1.58 9.54 12.52
C LEU A 30 -0.90 10.02 11.25
N TRP A 31 -0.93 9.19 10.21
CA TRP A 31 -0.30 9.44 8.93
C TRP A 31 -1.12 8.79 7.81
N CYS A 32 -1.19 9.45 6.68
CA CYS A 32 -1.82 8.97 5.47
C CYS A 32 -1.09 9.59 4.28
N ASP A 33 -0.64 8.74 3.37
CA ASP A 33 -0.10 9.10 2.07
C ASP A 33 -1.10 8.64 0.99
N THR A 34 -1.71 9.60 0.33
CA THR A 34 -2.77 9.33 -0.66
C THR A 34 -2.22 8.80 -1.98
N ASP A 35 -0.96 9.09 -2.31
CA ASP A 35 -0.32 8.62 -3.53
C ASP A 35 0.09 7.14 -3.40
N LEU A 36 0.62 6.76 -2.24
CA LEU A 36 0.91 5.36 -1.89
C LEU A 36 -0.32 4.59 -1.41
N ASP A 37 -1.41 5.30 -1.09
CA ASP A 37 -2.61 4.74 -0.47
C ASP A 37 -2.29 3.97 0.82
N LEU A 38 -1.42 4.51 1.66
CA LEU A 38 -0.98 3.91 2.92
C LEU A 38 -1.31 4.81 4.12
N SER A 39 -1.69 4.19 5.24
CA SER A 39 -1.98 4.90 6.48
C SER A 39 -1.43 4.19 7.70
N ILE A 40 -1.15 4.97 8.75
CA ILE A 40 -0.83 4.46 10.08
C ILE A 40 -1.86 4.98 11.07
N THR A 41 -2.51 4.04 11.74
CA THR A 41 -3.52 4.30 12.76
C THR A 41 -3.02 3.86 14.12
N LYS A 42 -3.22 4.70 15.14
CA LYS A 42 -2.97 4.37 16.55
C LYS A 42 -4.28 4.04 17.26
N ILE A 43 -4.24 2.99 18.07
CA ILE A 43 -5.29 2.63 19.03
C ILE A 43 -4.68 2.60 20.44
N ASP A 44 -5.51 2.78 21.45
CA ASP A 44 -5.10 2.67 22.85
C ASP A 44 -5.33 1.22 23.33
N ALA A 45 -4.44 0.32 22.88
CA ALA A 45 -4.43 -1.08 23.27
C ALA A 45 -2.98 -1.55 23.52
N THR A 46 -2.83 -2.46 24.47
CA THR A 46 -1.54 -3.02 24.88
C THR A 46 -1.47 -4.52 24.63
N ASN A 47 -0.28 -5.08 24.65
CA ASN A 47 -0.03 -6.53 24.49
C ASN A 47 -0.59 -7.10 23.17
N LEU A 48 -0.50 -6.33 22.08
CA LEU A 48 -0.94 -6.78 20.77
C LEU A 48 0.13 -7.67 20.12
N THR A 49 -0.33 -8.77 19.54
CA THR A 49 0.52 -9.57 18.64
C THR A 49 0.71 -8.83 17.33
N TYR A 50 1.93 -8.74 16.87
CA TYR A 50 2.27 -8.07 15.61
C TYR A 50 2.81 -9.07 14.59
N ALA A 51 2.59 -8.77 13.30
CA ALA A 51 3.09 -9.57 12.20
C ALA A 51 4.60 -9.32 11.98
N THR A 52 5.31 -10.35 11.56
CA THR A 52 6.71 -10.22 11.15
C THR A 52 6.79 -9.49 9.81
N ILE A 53 7.62 -8.47 9.74
CA ILE A 53 7.86 -7.71 8.51
C ILE A 53 8.96 -8.40 7.69
N GLY A 54 8.62 -8.80 6.48
CA GLY A 54 9.51 -9.45 5.52
C GLY A 54 10.41 -8.47 4.76
N ASN A 55 10.91 -8.90 3.61
CA ASN A 55 11.73 -8.10 2.71
C ASN A 55 11.21 -8.21 1.27
N SER A 56 10.61 -7.13 0.77
CA SER A 56 10.06 -7.12 -0.60
C SER A 56 11.11 -6.96 -1.71
N SER A 57 12.35 -6.56 -1.39
CA SER A 57 13.42 -6.44 -2.41
C SER A 57 13.99 -7.78 -2.89
N SER A 58 13.73 -8.87 -2.16
CA SER A 58 14.22 -10.21 -2.51
C SER A 58 13.21 -11.07 -3.25
N LEU A 59 12.00 -10.56 -3.47
CA LEU A 59 10.89 -11.28 -4.09
C LEU A 59 11.18 -11.64 -5.55
N LYS A 60 10.59 -12.77 -5.98
CA LYS A 60 10.68 -13.25 -7.37
C LYS A 60 9.30 -13.63 -7.89
N SER A 61 9.07 -13.40 -9.18
CA SER A 61 7.87 -13.90 -9.83
C SER A 61 7.79 -15.42 -9.74
N GLY A 62 6.58 -15.94 -9.49
CA GLY A 62 6.31 -17.36 -9.25
C GLY A 62 6.35 -17.79 -7.77
N GLU A 63 6.81 -16.94 -6.84
CA GLU A 63 6.74 -17.23 -5.40
C GLU A 63 5.29 -17.24 -4.91
N SER A 64 4.94 -18.22 -4.08
CA SER A 64 3.61 -18.33 -3.47
C SER A 64 3.36 -17.19 -2.50
N VAL A 65 2.14 -16.67 -2.49
CA VAL A 65 1.70 -15.60 -1.58
C VAL A 65 0.28 -15.84 -1.09
N TYR A 66 -0.06 -15.22 0.03
CA TYR A 66 -1.38 -15.26 0.64
C TYR A 66 -1.83 -13.84 0.98
N ALA A 67 -3.03 -13.47 0.56
CA ALA A 67 -3.67 -12.23 0.96
C ALA A 67 -4.70 -12.52 2.05
N ILE A 68 -4.70 -11.71 3.11
CA ILE A 68 -5.60 -11.89 4.26
C ILE A 68 -6.48 -10.66 4.40
N GLY A 69 -7.78 -10.89 4.67
CA GLY A 69 -8.73 -9.80 4.88
C GLY A 69 -10.10 -10.24 5.35
N ASN A 70 -11.02 -9.29 5.34
CA ASN A 70 -12.42 -9.50 5.74
C ASN A 70 -13.35 -9.08 4.58
N PRO A 71 -13.38 -9.83 3.46
CA PRO A 71 -14.21 -9.48 2.32
C PRO A 71 -15.70 -9.53 2.68
N ILE A 72 -16.49 -8.62 2.08
CA ILE A 72 -17.97 -8.61 2.10
C ILE A 72 -18.59 -8.34 3.49
N GLY A 73 -17.89 -8.59 4.60
CA GLY A 73 -18.42 -8.35 5.93
C GLY A 73 -17.84 -9.23 7.02
N TYR A 74 -18.44 -9.12 8.21
CA TYR A 74 -17.92 -9.77 9.41
C TYR A 74 -18.01 -11.31 9.36
N GLU A 75 -18.96 -11.86 8.61
CA GLU A 75 -19.12 -13.31 8.42
C GLU A 75 -17.92 -13.94 7.70
N PHE A 76 -17.28 -13.18 6.81
CA PHE A 76 -16.13 -13.63 6.02
C PHE A 76 -14.79 -13.14 6.56
N ARG A 77 -14.76 -12.75 7.84
CA ARG A 77 -13.52 -12.34 8.47
C ARG A 77 -12.45 -13.42 8.44
N ARG A 78 -11.17 -12.98 8.31
CA ARG A 78 -10.01 -13.85 8.23
C ARG A 78 -10.01 -14.75 6.98
N THR A 79 -10.64 -14.30 5.91
CA THR A 79 -10.52 -14.98 4.62
C THR A 79 -9.08 -14.87 4.12
N ILE A 80 -8.56 -16.01 3.68
CA ILE A 80 -7.25 -16.12 3.06
C ILE A 80 -7.46 -16.49 1.60
N THR A 81 -6.90 -15.70 0.70
CA THR A 81 -6.77 -16.06 -0.71
C THR A 81 -5.32 -16.38 -1.02
N SER A 82 -5.06 -17.32 -1.91
CA SER A 82 -3.72 -17.75 -2.30
C SER A 82 -3.47 -17.54 -3.78
N GLY A 83 -2.23 -17.28 -4.11
CA GLY A 83 -1.75 -17.13 -5.48
C GLY A 83 -0.23 -17.07 -5.50
N ILE A 84 0.30 -16.45 -6.55
CA ILE A 84 1.72 -16.24 -6.74
C ILE A 84 2.02 -14.75 -6.98
N ILE A 85 3.27 -14.36 -6.88
CA ILE A 85 3.77 -13.11 -7.44
C ILE A 85 3.76 -13.26 -8.96
N SER A 86 2.82 -12.61 -9.63
CA SER A 86 2.70 -12.65 -11.08
C SER A 86 3.74 -11.76 -11.77
N ALA A 87 4.04 -10.61 -11.16
CA ALA A 87 5.07 -9.67 -11.61
C ALA A 87 5.50 -8.72 -10.47
N LEU A 88 6.61 -8.06 -10.69
CA LEU A 88 7.16 -7.03 -9.80
C LEU A 88 7.35 -5.72 -10.56
N ASN A 89 7.53 -4.63 -9.81
CA ASN A 89 7.80 -3.29 -10.33
C ASN A 89 6.75 -2.85 -11.37
N ARG A 90 5.46 -3.05 -11.03
CA ARG A 90 4.36 -2.62 -11.90
C ARG A 90 4.03 -1.16 -11.66
N THR A 91 3.92 -0.43 -12.76
CA THR A 91 3.39 0.94 -12.78
C THR A 91 1.97 0.92 -13.33
N ILE A 92 1.04 1.50 -12.59
CA ILE A 92 -0.38 1.55 -12.94
C ILE A 92 -0.86 2.99 -12.93
N LYS A 93 -1.53 3.37 -14.02
CA LYS A 93 -2.25 4.63 -14.13
C LYS A 93 -3.58 4.52 -13.41
N ILE A 94 -3.90 5.49 -12.56
CA ILE A 94 -5.17 5.62 -11.85
C ILE A 94 -5.86 6.88 -12.36
N GLU A 95 -7.11 6.74 -12.77
CA GLU A 95 -7.96 7.84 -13.22
C GLU A 95 -9.12 7.99 -12.24
N GLU A 96 -9.15 9.08 -11.48
CA GLU A 96 -10.20 9.39 -10.51
C GLU A 96 -10.60 10.87 -10.63
N ASN A 97 -11.91 11.14 -10.78
CA ASN A 97 -12.46 12.49 -10.74
C ASN A 97 -11.70 13.52 -11.60
N ASP A 98 -11.43 13.20 -12.87
CA ASP A 98 -10.65 14.01 -13.82
C ASP A 98 -9.17 14.23 -13.43
N SER A 99 -8.67 13.56 -12.40
CA SER A 99 -7.26 13.52 -12.04
C SER A 99 -6.60 12.22 -12.49
N VAL A 100 -5.34 12.30 -12.85
CA VAL A 100 -4.50 11.16 -13.22
C VAL A 100 -3.36 11.07 -12.22
N SER A 101 -3.22 9.91 -11.59
CA SER A 101 -2.09 9.57 -10.73
C SER A 101 -1.46 8.25 -11.17
N TYR A 102 -0.30 7.94 -10.62
CA TYR A 102 0.41 6.71 -10.92
C TYR A 102 0.86 6.06 -9.63
N MET A 103 0.61 4.75 -9.49
CA MET A 103 1.26 3.95 -8.46
C MET A 103 2.35 3.11 -9.12
N THR A 104 3.56 3.19 -8.60
CA THR A 104 4.75 2.54 -9.14
C THR A 104 5.27 1.43 -8.22
N ASP A 105 6.17 0.59 -8.74
CA ASP A 105 6.84 -0.48 -7.99
C ASP A 105 5.93 -1.53 -7.36
N LEU A 106 4.67 -1.64 -7.80
CA LEU A 106 3.71 -2.55 -7.22
C LEU A 106 4.07 -4.03 -7.45
N ILE A 107 3.75 -4.86 -6.46
CA ILE A 107 3.69 -6.31 -6.57
C ILE A 107 2.36 -6.67 -7.24
N GLN A 108 2.42 -7.38 -8.37
CA GLN A 108 1.24 -7.98 -9.00
C GLN A 108 1.08 -9.43 -8.53
N THR A 109 -0.16 -9.83 -8.20
CA THR A 109 -0.49 -11.19 -7.78
C THR A 109 -1.79 -11.66 -8.44
N ASP A 110 -1.96 -12.96 -8.61
CA ASP A 110 -3.21 -13.60 -9.00
C ASP A 110 -4.04 -14.07 -7.78
N ALA A 111 -3.50 -13.93 -6.56
CA ALA A 111 -4.32 -14.04 -5.35
C ALA A 111 -5.48 -13.03 -5.42
N SER A 112 -6.69 -13.47 -5.16
CA SER A 112 -7.87 -12.60 -5.28
C SER A 112 -7.80 -11.43 -4.32
N ILE A 113 -7.63 -10.21 -4.86
CA ILE A 113 -7.66 -8.94 -4.15
C ILE A 113 -9.02 -8.28 -4.43
N ASN A 114 -9.82 -8.11 -3.39
CA ASN A 114 -11.19 -7.61 -3.46
C ASN A 114 -11.47 -6.62 -2.33
N PRO A 115 -12.53 -5.82 -2.40
CA PRO A 115 -12.98 -5.02 -1.26
C PRO A 115 -13.09 -5.86 0.01
N GLY A 116 -12.36 -5.44 1.06
CA GLY A 116 -12.27 -6.13 2.35
C GLY A 116 -10.93 -6.81 2.63
N ASN A 117 -10.06 -7.06 1.64
CA ASN A 117 -8.66 -7.38 1.91
C ASN A 117 -7.68 -6.22 1.61
N SER A 118 -8.19 -5.09 1.10
CA SER A 118 -7.48 -3.81 1.05
C SER A 118 -6.96 -3.39 2.42
N GLY A 119 -5.73 -2.94 2.48
CA GLY A 119 -5.06 -2.58 3.73
C GLY A 119 -4.59 -3.77 4.55
N GLY A 120 -5.05 -4.97 4.21
CA GLY A 120 -4.58 -6.22 4.77
C GLY A 120 -3.22 -6.65 4.20
N PRO A 121 -2.54 -7.61 4.85
CA PRO A 121 -1.22 -8.06 4.43
C PRO A 121 -1.26 -8.99 3.22
N LEU A 122 -0.25 -8.84 2.35
CA LEU A 122 0.23 -9.90 1.48
C LEU A 122 1.39 -10.56 2.21
N ILE A 123 1.33 -11.87 2.43
CA ILE A 123 2.35 -12.62 3.17
C ILE A 123 2.99 -13.71 2.30
N ASN A 124 4.23 -14.06 2.63
CA ASN A 124 4.95 -15.18 2.04
C ASN A 124 4.65 -16.49 2.81
N PRO A 125 5.12 -17.66 2.33
CA PRO A 125 4.93 -18.93 3.03
C PRO A 125 5.56 -19.02 4.43
N ALA A 126 6.49 -18.14 4.78
CA ALA A 126 7.06 -18.04 6.13
C ALA A 126 6.19 -17.22 7.09
N GLY A 127 5.06 -16.66 6.62
CA GLY A 127 4.17 -15.80 7.41
C GLY A 127 4.67 -14.36 7.57
N GLU A 128 5.63 -13.94 6.76
CA GLU A 128 6.17 -12.59 6.80
C GLU A 128 5.39 -11.68 5.85
N VAL A 129 5.09 -10.46 6.29
CA VAL A 129 4.41 -9.43 5.48
C VAL A 129 5.38 -8.89 4.43
N ILE A 130 5.06 -9.09 3.16
CA ILE A 130 5.85 -8.64 2.01
C ILE A 130 5.20 -7.48 1.25
N GLY A 131 3.92 -7.22 1.52
CA GLY A 131 3.19 -6.10 0.91
C GLY A 131 1.89 -5.77 1.64
N VAL A 132 1.28 -4.67 1.25
CA VAL A 132 -0.06 -4.22 1.69
C VAL A 132 -0.98 -4.25 0.48
N ASN A 133 -2.03 -5.08 0.55
CA ASN A 133 -2.99 -5.23 -0.55
C ASN A 133 -3.72 -3.91 -0.83
N THR A 134 -3.96 -3.59 -2.09
CA THR A 134 -4.76 -2.42 -2.48
C THR A 134 -5.72 -2.75 -3.61
N VAL A 135 -7.00 -2.37 -3.46
CA VAL A 135 -8.03 -2.44 -4.52
C VAL A 135 -8.33 -1.07 -5.13
N LYS A 136 -7.50 -0.05 -4.84
CA LYS A 136 -7.60 1.26 -5.52
C LYS A 136 -7.54 1.09 -7.04
N ILE A 137 -6.97 -0.02 -7.49
CA ILE A 137 -6.84 -0.39 -8.89
C ILE A 137 -7.80 -1.55 -9.16
N THR A 138 -8.94 -1.27 -9.79
CA THR A 138 -9.85 -2.29 -10.29
C THR A 138 -9.38 -2.76 -11.66
N THR A 139 -8.95 -3.99 -11.74
CA THR A 139 -8.46 -4.60 -12.97
C THR A 139 -9.29 -5.83 -13.36
N ALA A 140 -8.82 -6.56 -14.35
CA ALA A 140 -9.41 -7.81 -14.77
C ALA A 140 -9.27 -8.89 -13.67
N GLU A 141 -10.12 -9.91 -13.73
CA GLU A 141 -10.03 -11.10 -12.88
C GLU A 141 -8.62 -11.71 -12.91
N GLY A 142 -8.12 -12.12 -11.75
CA GLY A 142 -6.76 -12.68 -11.60
C GLY A 142 -5.63 -11.65 -11.65
N ILE A 143 -5.93 -10.36 -11.55
CA ILE A 143 -4.92 -9.29 -11.44
C ILE A 143 -5.20 -8.47 -10.18
N GLY A 144 -4.37 -8.66 -9.18
CA GLY A 144 -4.38 -7.89 -7.94
C GLY A 144 -3.04 -7.21 -7.71
N PHE A 145 -3.03 -6.20 -6.82
CA PHE A 145 -1.83 -5.44 -6.52
C PHE A 145 -1.62 -5.27 -5.03
N ALA A 146 -0.34 -5.17 -4.66
CA ALA A 146 0.05 -4.80 -3.30
C ALA A 146 1.23 -3.82 -3.33
N VAL A 147 1.22 -2.87 -2.39
CA VAL A 147 2.34 -1.95 -2.16
C VAL A 147 3.46 -2.73 -1.45
N PRO A 148 4.70 -2.72 -1.95
CA PRO A 148 5.80 -3.46 -1.34
C PRO A 148 6.08 -2.99 0.09
N ILE A 149 6.31 -3.93 1.01
CA ILE A 149 6.51 -3.60 2.43
C ILE A 149 7.74 -2.73 2.69
N ASN A 150 8.78 -2.81 1.86
CA ASN A 150 9.98 -2.00 2.04
C ASN A 150 9.72 -0.49 1.81
N VAL A 151 8.67 -0.12 1.07
CA VAL A 151 8.25 1.28 0.90
C VAL A 151 7.82 1.88 2.24
N VAL A 152 7.11 1.09 3.06
CA VAL A 152 6.53 1.58 4.32
C VAL A 152 7.41 1.32 5.54
N LYS A 153 8.43 0.47 5.44
CA LYS A 153 9.35 0.20 6.56
C LYS A 153 9.92 1.44 7.23
N PRO A 154 10.48 2.42 6.51
CA PRO A 154 11.04 3.63 7.12
C PRO A 154 9.99 4.43 7.91
N VAL A 155 8.75 4.44 7.41
CA VAL A 155 7.62 5.12 8.08
C VAL A 155 7.28 4.40 9.38
N ILE A 156 7.18 3.06 9.36
CA ILE A 156 6.92 2.25 10.57
C ILE A 156 8.02 2.48 11.61
N GLU A 157 9.28 2.41 11.21
CA GLU A 157 10.43 2.59 12.10
C GLU A 157 10.40 3.98 12.78
N LYS A 158 10.11 5.04 12.03
CA LYS A 158 9.98 6.39 12.57
C LYS A 158 8.82 6.52 13.56
N PHE A 159 7.66 5.95 13.26
CA PHE A 159 6.54 5.97 14.22
C PHE A 159 6.84 5.17 15.48
N VAL A 160 7.56 4.06 15.39
CA VAL A 160 7.96 3.25 16.56
C VAL A 160 8.98 3.99 17.43
N THR A 161 9.94 4.68 16.84
CA THR A 161 11.06 5.34 17.56
C THR A 161 10.73 6.76 17.98
N GLU A 162 10.07 7.54 17.15
CA GLU A 162 9.86 8.97 17.33
C GLU A 162 8.37 9.37 17.51
N ASN A 163 7.45 8.42 17.35
CA ASN A 163 6.00 8.60 17.39
C ASN A 163 5.48 9.63 16.36
N LYS A 164 6.26 9.90 15.31
CA LYS A 164 5.95 10.80 14.19
C LYS A 164 6.72 10.41 12.94
N PHE A 165 6.27 10.90 11.82
CA PHE A 165 6.98 10.84 10.54
C PHE A 165 6.90 12.21 9.88
N ASP A 166 8.07 12.80 9.66
CA ASP A 166 8.23 14.04 8.91
C ASP A 166 8.76 13.66 7.52
N GLU A 167 7.95 13.87 6.51
CA GLU A 167 8.30 13.55 5.13
C GLU A 167 9.37 14.50 4.61
N ALA A 168 10.38 13.94 3.93
CA ALA A 168 11.35 14.75 3.20
C ALA A 168 10.69 15.23 1.90
N TYR A 169 10.73 16.52 1.65
CA TYR A 169 10.13 17.14 0.48
C TYR A 169 11.20 17.79 -0.40
N LEU A 170 11.27 17.38 -1.66
CA LEU A 170 12.22 17.94 -2.63
C LEU A 170 11.67 19.14 -3.40
N GLY A 171 10.38 19.43 -3.26
CA GLY A 171 9.72 20.51 -3.99
C GLY A 171 9.62 20.31 -5.49
N ILE A 172 9.65 19.08 -5.96
CA ILE A 172 9.51 18.73 -7.37
C ILE A 172 8.42 17.69 -7.58
N TYR A 173 7.76 17.77 -8.72
CA TYR A 173 6.98 16.66 -9.27
C TYR A 173 7.83 15.98 -10.35
N ALA A 174 8.13 14.72 -10.16
CA ALA A 174 9.02 13.99 -11.06
C ALA A 174 8.45 12.61 -11.39
N TYR A 175 8.73 12.16 -12.59
CA TYR A 175 8.38 10.82 -13.08
C TYR A 175 9.65 10.09 -13.49
N ASP A 176 9.68 8.80 -13.25
CA ASP A 176 10.72 7.93 -13.76
C ASP A 176 10.39 7.41 -15.17
N LYS A 177 11.28 6.60 -15.72
CA LYS A 177 11.11 5.98 -17.05
C LYS A 177 9.86 5.11 -17.15
N ASP A 178 9.36 4.55 -16.06
CA ASP A 178 8.25 3.60 -16.06
C ASP A 178 6.88 4.31 -16.15
N VAL A 179 6.82 5.59 -15.76
CA VAL A 179 5.64 6.44 -15.93
C VAL A 179 5.63 7.15 -17.30
N ILE A 180 6.79 7.45 -17.89
CA ILE A 180 6.91 8.19 -19.15
C ILE A 180 6.02 7.64 -20.29
N PRO A 181 5.88 6.30 -20.49
CA PRO A 181 5.01 5.77 -21.55
C PRO A 181 3.52 6.17 -21.42
N TYR A 182 3.07 6.55 -20.22
CA TYR A 182 1.70 6.99 -19.97
C TYR A 182 1.51 8.50 -20.11
N LEU A 183 2.61 9.27 -20.17
CA LEU A 183 2.56 10.70 -20.42
C LEU A 183 2.37 10.95 -21.92
N SER A 184 1.42 11.83 -22.28
CA SER A 184 1.16 12.20 -23.68
C SER A 184 2.27 13.06 -24.30
N THR A 185 3.52 12.86 -23.93
CA THR A 185 4.68 13.61 -24.41
C THR A 185 5.42 12.82 -25.48
N THR A 186 5.90 13.52 -26.50
CA THR A 186 6.79 12.99 -27.55
C THR A 186 8.25 12.79 -27.06
N SER A 187 8.45 12.63 -25.76
CA SER A 187 9.79 12.55 -25.18
C SER A 187 10.40 11.16 -25.40
N ASN A 188 11.59 11.12 -25.99
CA ASN A 188 12.38 9.90 -26.21
C ASN A 188 13.26 9.56 -24.97
N PHE A 189 12.77 9.76 -23.75
CA PHE A 189 13.53 9.42 -22.57
C PHE A 189 13.59 7.90 -22.38
N THR A 190 14.79 7.38 -22.33
CA THR A 190 15.05 5.94 -22.10
C THR A 190 15.63 5.66 -20.72
N SER A 191 16.01 6.71 -19.98
CA SER A 191 16.58 6.61 -18.63
C SER A 191 16.53 7.96 -17.91
N GLY A 192 16.67 7.93 -16.58
CA GLY A 192 16.69 9.13 -15.75
C GLY A 192 15.32 9.48 -15.15
N ILE A 193 15.22 10.68 -14.59
CA ILE A 193 14.02 11.23 -13.95
C ILE A 193 13.56 12.44 -14.77
N TYR A 194 12.29 12.45 -15.11
CA TYR A 194 11.63 13.59 -15.78
C TYR A 194 11.02 14.50 -14.70
N ILE A 195 11.52 15.73 -14.58
CA ILE A 195 10.96 16.76 -13.69
C ILE A 195 9.84 17.46 -14.45
N ALA A 196 8.60 17.17 -14.05
CA ALA A 196 7.41 17.75 -14.66
C ALA A 196 7.11 19.16 -14.14
N HIS A 197 7.37 19.40 -12.85
CA HIS A 197 7.10 20.69 -12.20
C HIS A 197 8.02 20.91 -11.02
N ILE A 198 8.35 22.17 -10.75
CA ILE A 198 9.13 22.59 -9.58
C ILE A 198 8.26 23.55 -8.77
N ASN A 199 8.06 23.27 -7.50
CA ASN A 199 7.39 24.18 -6.59
C ASN A 199 8.27 25.37 -6.26
N LYS A 200 7.80 26.58 -6.54
CA LYS A 200 8.58 27.82 -6.34
C LYS A 200 8.80 28.21 -4.89
N ASN A 201 8.16 27.53 -3.94
CA ASN A 201 8.20 27.86 -2.50
C ASN A 201 8.80 26.72 -1.65
N SER A 202 9.60 25.86 -2.23
CA SER A 202 10.34 24.79 -1.54
C SER A 202 11.79 25.18 -1.26
#